data_a49c031590d509b517c3f07bf0edb569
#
_entry.id   a49c031590d509b517c3f07bf0edb569
#
_cell.length_a   1.000
_cell.length_b   1.000
_cell.length_c   1.000
_cell.angle_alpha   90.00
_cell.angle_beta   90.00
_cell.angle_gamma   90.00
#
_symmetry.space_group_name_H-M   'P 1'
#
loop_
_entity.id
_entity.type
_entity.pdbx_description
1 polymer ?
#
loop_
_entity_poly.entity_id
_entity_poly.type
_entity_poly.pdbx_seq_one_letter_code
_entity_poly.pdbx_strand_id
1 'polypeptide(L)'
;MPAADAGDILDGGDGATGGADAGEWLSEALPLPDGTRSEAGFAPVLETTLSAKEIAELALMHDHARFIYETAAAQLFAHERDEALGRSGAHGERSDALQAATTAPDERTTLYQLRDVNLADADARRALFIRIEHDLAVRYAALAVTATGSDREWLLNAAYASSLAVFTLGAGDDLVTALPGLTVSAQ
;
A
#
# COMPACT_ATOMS: atom_id res chain seq x y z
N MET A 1 -27.14 0.97 -71.87
CA MET A 1 -26.03 0.29 -71.21
C MET A 1 -26.04 0.73 -69.80
N PRO A 2 -26.42 -0.08 -68.79
CA PRO A 2 -26.55 0.32 -67.43
C PRO A 2 -25.21 0.23 -66.71
N ALA A 3 -24.94 1.20 -65.88
CA ALA A 3 -23.82 1.25 -64.96
C ALA A 3 -24.03 0.25 -63.81
N ALA A 4 -22.99 -0.45 -63.48
CA ALA A 4 -22.97 -1.42 -62.41
C ALA A 4 -22.95 -0.69 -61.05
N ASP A 5 -23.87 -1.08 -60.22
CA ASP A 5 -24.01 -0.78 -58.83
C ASP A 5 -22.89 -1.50 -58.07
N ALA A 6 -21.97 -0.75 -57.48
CA ALA A 6 -20.92 -1.28 -56.60
C ALA A 6 -21.42 -1.12 -55.16
N GLY A 7 -21.92 -2.25 -54.68
CA GLY A 7 -22.45 -2.37 -53.32
C GLY A 7 -21.49 -1.93 -52.22
N ASP A 8 -22.08 -1.15 -51.39
CA ASP A 8 -21.67 -0.72 -50.09
C ASP A 8 -21.52 -1.94 -49.15
N ILE A 9 -20.28 -2.28 -48.79
CA ILE A 9 -19.98 -3.20 -47.71
C ILE A 9 -18.85 -2.59 -46.86
N LEU A 10 -19.23 -1.62 -46.05
CA LEU A 10 -18.46 -1.27 -44.84
C LEU A 10 -19.44 -1.14 -43.67
N ASP A 11 -19.99 -2.27 -43.30
CA ASP A 11 -20.58 -2.39 -41.98
C ASP A 11 -19.42 -2.41 -41.00
N GLY A 12 -19.17 -1.23 -40.43
CA GLY A 12 -18.15 -0.97 -39.43
C GLY A 12 -18.49 -1.72 -38.15
N GLY A 13 -17.72 -2.77 -37.92
CA GLY A 13 -17.74 -3.42 -36.62
C GLY A 13 -17.51 -2.37 -35.51
N ASP A 14 -18.53 -2.17 -34.70
CA ASP A 14 -18.45 -1.54 -33.41
C ASP A 14 -17.41 -2.31 -32.58
N GLY A 15 -16.18 -1.84 -32.66
CA GLY A 15 -15.15 -2.19 -31.73
C GLY A 15 -15.56 -1.62 -30.36
N ALA A 16 -16.30 -2.41 -29.62
CA ALA A 16 -16.48 -2.20 -28.19
C ALA A 16 -15.08 -2.20 -27.54
N THR A 17 -14.46 -1.05 -27.52
CA THR A 17 -13.38 -0.75 -26.60
C THR A 17 -14.00 -0.64 -25.22
N GLY A 18 -14.39 -1.77 -24.66
CA GLY A 18 -14.59 -1.93 -23.23
C GLY A 18 -13.23 -1.78 -22.59
N GLY A 19 -12.82 -0.55 -22.37
CA GLY A 19 -11.79 -0.22 -21.40
C GLY A 19 -12.38 -0.56 -20.05
N ALA A 20 -12.27 -1.82 -19.64
CA ALA A 20 -12.46 -2.16 -18.24
C ALA A 20 -11.51 -1.26 -17.47
N ASP A 21 -12.09 -0.43 -16.63
CA ASP A 21 -11.32 0.42 -15.74
C ASP A 21 -10.36 -0.48 -14.96
N ALA A 22 -9.06 -0.21 -15.06
CA ALA A 22 -8.03 -1.03 -14.40
C ALA A 22 -8.29 -1.17 -12.90
N GLY A 23 -9.04 -0.23 -12.31
CA GLY A 23 -9.51 -0.30 -10.93
C GLY A 23 -10.58 -1.36 -10.70
N GLU A 24 -11.44 -1.62 -11.68
CA GLU A 24 -12.58 -2.53 -11.52
C GLU A 24 -12.15 -3.99 -11.52
N TRP A 25 -11.27 -4.42 -12.42
CA TRP A 25 -10.78 -5.80 -12.41
C TRP A 25 -9.83 -6.11 -11.25
N LEU A 26 -9.08 -5.11 -10.74
CA LEU A 26 -8.30 -5.27 -9.51
C LEU A 26 -9.21 -5.44 -8.29
N SER A 27 -10.37 -4.79 -8.30
CA SER A 27 -11.40 -4.94 -7.27
C SER A 27 -12.08 -6.30 -7.30
N GLU A 28 -12.28 -6.91 -8.49
CA GLU A 28 -12.88 -8.24 -8.64
C GLU A 28 -11.87 -9.38 -8.44
N ALA A 29 -10.63 -9.23 -8.91
CA ALA A 29 -9.62 -10.29 -8.86
C ALA A 29 -8.96 -10.44 -7.48
N LEU A 30 -8.91 -9.38 -6.72
CA LEU A 30 -8.35 -9.35 -5.37
C LEU A 30 -9.36 -8.59 -4.52
N PRO A 31 -10.20 -9.29 -3.73
CA PRO A 31 -11.03 -8.61 -2.78
C PRO A 31 -10.11 -7.78 -1.87
N LEU A 32 -10.01 -6.50 -2.23
CA LEU A 32 -9.43 -5.52 -1.32
C LEU A 32 -10.22 -5.69 -0.03
N PRO A 33 -9.56 -5.96 1.09
CA PRO A 33 -10.28 -5.97 2.34
C PRO A 33 -10.99 -4.62 2.41
N ASP A 34 -12.34 -4.64 2.41
CA ASP A 34 -13.08 -3.47 2.84
C ASP A 34 -12.47 -3.05 4.19
N GLY A 35 -12.49 -1.76 4.52
CA GLY A 35 -11.79 -1.23 5.70
C GLY A 35 -12.02 -2.02 6.99
N THR A 36 -13.10 -2.82 7.06
CA THR A 36 -13.41 -3.71 8.19
C THR A 36 -12.66 -5.04 8.16
N ARG A 37 -12.15 -5.48 7.00
CA ARG A 37 -11.34 -6.69 6.86
C ARG A 37 -9.84 -6.43 6.93
N SER A 38 -9.40 -5.21 6.64
CA SER A 38 -7.98 -4.89 6.62
C SER A 38 -7.36 -4.99 8.00
N GLU A 39 -8.09 -4.64 9.04
CA GLU A 39 -7.61 -4.63 10.42
C GLU A 39 -7.37 -6.04 10.95
N ALA A 40 -8.29 -6.96 10.71
CA ALA A 40 -8.12 -8.36 11.13
C ALA A 40 -7.04 -9.12 10.35
N GLY A 41 -6.74 -8.70 9.10
CA GLY A 41 -5.74 -9.33 8.25
C GLY A 41 -4.30 -8.88 8.51
N PHE A 42 -4.10 -7.85 9.31
CA PHE A 42 -2.77 -7.29 9.60
C PHE A 42 -2.25 -7.59 11.01
N ALA A 43 -3.09 -8.06 11.91
CA ALA A 43 -2.63 -8.52 13.22
C ALA A 43 -1.87 -9.84 13.04
N PRO A 44 -0.66 -10.00 13.62
CA PRO A 44 0.01 -11.28 13.64
C PRO A 44 -0.86 -12.29 14.36
N VAL A 45 -0.90 -13.53 13.85
CA VAL A 45 -1.61 -14.62 14.52
C VAL A 45 -0.96 -14.92 15.88
N LEU A 46 -1.75 -15.45 16.81
CA LEU A 46 -1.29 -15.74 18.18
C LEU A 46 -0.08 -16.72 18.23
N GLU A 47 0.05 -17.57 17.22
CA GLU A 47 1.16 -18.52 17.08
C GLU A 47 2.04 -18.08 15.90
N THR A 48 2.79 -17.00 16.06
CA THR A 48 3.68 -16.49 15.02
C THR A 48 5.08 -17.12 15.12
N THR A 49 5.72 -17.37 13.96
CA THR A 49 7.11 -17.78 13.84
C THR A 49 8.08 -16.59 13.84
N LEU A 50 7.56 -15.37 13.77
CA LEU A 50 8.36 -14.16 13.85
C LEU A 50 8.91 -13.98 15.27
N SER A 51 10.13 -13.48 15.35
CA SER A 51 10.72 -13.12 16.64
C SER A 51 10.02 -11.90 17.25
N ALA A 52 10.03 -11.81 18.57
CA ALA A 52 9.49 -10.64 19.28
C ALA A 52 10.11 -9.32 18.79
N LYS A 53 11.39 -9.34 18.40
CA LYS A 53 12.08 -8.19 17.84
C LYS A 53 11.52 -7.77 16.46
N GLU A 54 11.28 -8.72 15.57
CA GLU A 54 10.73 -8.45 14.23
C GLU A 54 9.33 -7.85 14.32
N ILE A 55 8.50 -8.34 15.25
CA ILE A 55 7.16 -7.79 15.49
C ILE A 55 7.25 -6.37 16.05
N ALA A 56 8.14 -6.12 17.02
CA ALA A 56 8.36 -4.78 17.58
C ALA A 56 8.89 -3.78 16.54
N GLU A 57 9.78 -4.21 15.66
CA GLU A 57 10.26 -3.37 14.54
C GLU A 57 9.11 -2.97 13.60
N LEU A 58 8.22 -3.90 13.27
CA LEU A 58 7.03 -3.57 12.47
C LEU A 58 6.10 -2.60 13.22
N ALA A 59 5.88 -2.81 14.52
CA ALA A 59 5.09 -1.89 15.34
C ALA A 59 5.67 -0.47 15.32
N LEU A 60 6.99 -0.35 15.48
CA LEU A 60 7.69 0.93 15.44
C LEU A 60 7.61 1.61 14.06
N MET A 61 7.73 0.85 12.96
CA MET A 61 7.59 1.38 11.60
C MET A 61 6.18 1.96 11.37
N HIS A 62 5.14 1.27 11.84
CA HIS A 62 3.78 1.75 11.75
C HIS A 62 3.53 2.97 12.64
N ASP A 63 4.08 3.01 13.86
CA ASP A 63 3.95 4.19 14.74
C ASP A 63 4.64 5.42 14.13
N HIS A 64 5.79 5.23 13.52
CA HIS A 64 6.47 6.30 12.77
C HIS A 64 5.63 6.78 11.58
N ALA A 65 5.03 5.88 10.82
CA ALA A 65 4.12 6.23 9.73
C ALA A 65 2.90 7.02 10.24
N ARG A 66 2.25 6.53 11.30
CA ARG A 66 1.15 7.24 11.99
C ARG A 66 1.53 8.69 12.30
N PHE A 67 2.66 8.89 12.97
CA PHE A 67 3.13 10.22 13.35
C PHE A 67 3.34 11.15 12.16
N ILE A 68 3.90 10.63 11.06
CA ILE A 68 4.16 11.42 9.85
C ILE A 68 2.86 11.84 9.18
N TYR A 69 1.90 10.91 9.01
CA TYR A 69 0.60 11.22 8.43
C TYR A 69 -0.19 12.21 9.29
N GLU A 70 -0.18 12.05 10.63
CA GLU A 70 -0.83 12.97 11.57
C GLU A 70 -0.22 14.38 11.50
N THR A 71 1.12 14.46 11.48
CA THR A 71 1.83 15.74 11.38
C THR A 71 1.56 16.44 10.05
N ALA A 72 1.50 15.69 8.95
CA ALA A 72 1.14 16.23 7.64
C ALA A 72 -0.32 16.71 7.61
N ALA A 73 -1.24 15.95 8.19
CA ALA A 73 -2.66 16.31 8.27
C ALA A 73 -2.90 17.66 8.94
N ALA A 74 -2.04 18.06 9.89
CA ALA A 74 -2.12 19.37 10.53
C ALA A 74 -1.87 20.55 9.56
N GLN A 75 -1.29 20.28 8.40
CA GLN A 75 -0.97 21.28 7.37
C GLN A 75 -1.88 21.16 6.13
N LEU A 76 -2.80 20.20 6.13
CA LEU A 76 -3.69 19.89 5.02
C LEU A 76 -5.12 20.39 5.29
N PHE A 77 -5.93 20.45 4.23
CA PHE A 77 -7.31 20.90 4.28
C PHE A 77 -8.24 19.90 3.61
N ALA A 78 -9.51 19.92 4.04
CA ALA A 78 -10.61 19.14 3.46
C ALA A 78 -10.23 17.68 3.22
N HIS A 79 -10.49 17.15 2.04
CA HIS A 79 -10.31 15.74 1.68
C HIS A 79 -8.88 15.22 1.90
N GLU A 80 -7.85 15.99 1.55
CA GLU A 80 -6.46 15.57 1.76
C GLU A 80 -6.13 15.37 3.25
N ARG A 81 -6.70 16.22 4.11
CA ARG A 81 -6.56 16.07 5.56
C ARG A 81 -7.25 14.82 6.07
N ASP A 82 -8.48 14.58 5.62
CA ASP A 82 -9.26 13.41 6.05
C ASP A 82 -8.59 12.13 5.59
N GLU A 83 -8.04 12.09 4.39
CA GLU A 83 -7.27 10.96 3.87
C GLU A 83 -6.00 10.71 4.70
N ALA A 84 -5.23 11.74 5.00
CA ALA A 84 -4.04 11.62 5.82
C ALA A 84 -4.37 11.15 7.26
N LEU A 85 -5.45 11.65 7.86
CA LEU A 85 -5.91 11.19 9.17
C LEU A 85 -6.40 9.74 9.13
N GLY A 86 -7.10 9.33 8.07
CA GLY A 86 -7.52 7.95 7.88
C GLY A 86 -6.31 6.99 7.81
N ARG A 87 -5.27 7.36 7.06
CA ARG A 87 -4.02 6.59 6.99
C ARG A 87 -3.29 6.56 8.34
N SER A 88 -3.22 7.71 9.03
CA SER A 88 -2.66 7.79 10.38
C SER A 88 -3.37 6.83 11.33
N GLY A 89 -4.70 6.82 11.34
CA GLY A 89 -5.51 5.90 12.16
C GLY A 89 -5.19 4.43 11.86
N ALA A 90 -5.20 4.05 10.59
CA ALA A 90 -4.90 2.68 10.17
C ALA A 90 -3.49 2.22 10.59
N HIS A 91 -2.49 3.10 10.49
CA HIS A 91 -1.14 2.77 10.97
C HIS A 91 -1.08 2.67 12.50
N GLY A 92 -1.80 3.54 13.22
CA GLY A 92 -1.90 3.48 14.68
C GLY A 92 -2.47 2.16 15.16
N GLU A 93 -3.58 1.72 14.61
CA GLU A 93 -4.24 0.45 14.94
C GLU A 93 -3.32 -0.76 14.67
N ARG A 94 -2.61 -0.76 13.54
CA ARG A 94 -1.63 -1.82 13.22
C ARG A 94 -0.46 -1.81 14.19
N SER A 95 0.07 -0.65 14.52
CA SER A 95 1.15 -0.50 15.50
C SER A 95 0.74 -1.08 16.86
N ASP A 96 -0.46 -0.74 17.33
CA ASP A 96 -0.97 -1.21 18.61
C ASP A 96 -1.20 -2.72 18.61
N ALA A 97 -1.77 -3.27 17.54
CA ALA A 97 -1.97 -4.71 17.40
C ALA A 97 -0.65 -5.49 17.38
N LEU A 98 0.36 -5.00 16.66
CA LEU A 98 1.68 -5.60 16.61
C LEU A 98 2.38 -5.52 17.97
N GLN A 99 2.32 -4.38 18.65
CA GLN A 99 2.91 -4.22 19.97
C GLN A 99 2.24 -5.12 21.01
N ALA A 100 0.94 -5.30 20.94
CA ALA A 100 0.22 -6.22 21.81
C ALA A 100 0.58 -7.70 21.57
N ALA A 101 1.06 -8.05 20.37
CA ALA A 101 1.44 -9.40 20.00
C ALA A 101 2.91 -9.73 20.31
N THR A 102 3.70 -8.80 20.83
CA THR A 102 5.10 -9.01 21.16
C THR A 102 5.40 -8.86 22.64
N THR A 103 6.44 -9.55 23.09
CA THR A 103 7.02 -9.39 24.44
C THR A 103 8.24 -8.47 24.46
N ALA A 104 8.64 -7.94 23.29
CA ALA A 104 9.75 -6.99 23.21
C ALA A 104 9.37 -5.65 23.89
N PRO A 105 10.36 -4.92 24.40
CA PRO A 105 10.14 -3.59 24.93
C PRO A 105 9.47 -2.68 23.89
N ASP A 106 8.55 -1.81 24.35
CA ASP A 106 7.94 -0.81 23.51
C ASP A 106 8.93 0.35 23.30
N GLU A 107 9.43 0.51 22.08
CA GLU A 107 10.36 1.57 21.69
C GLU A 107 9.64 2.73 20.96
N ARG A 108 8.30 2.68 20.85
CA ARG A 108 7.51 3.74 20.24
C ARG A 108 7.58 5.02 21.08
N THR A 109 7.45 6.15 20.42
CA THR A 109 7.55 7.46 21.07
C THR A 109 6.43 8.38 20.61
N THR A 110 6.08 9.34 21.43
CA THR A 110 5.07 10.36 21.10
C THR A 110 5.58 11.41 20.11
N LEU A 111 6.89 11.49 19.90
CA LEU A 111 7.49 12.53 19.06
C LEU A 111 8.70 11.99 18.30
N TYR A 112 8.62 12.04 16.98
CA TYR A 112 9.72 11.73 16.09
C TYR A 112 10.30 13.00 15.46
N GLN A 113 11.61 13.01 15.21
CA GLN A 113 12.24 14.12 14.52
C GLN A 113 12.09 13.96 13.00
N LEU A 114 11.34 14.84 12.38
CA LEU A 114 11.26 14.95 10.92
C LEU A 114 12.35 15.90 10.44
N ARG A 115 13.55 15.35 10.18
CA ARG A 115 14.67 16.17 9.69
C ARG A 115 14.51 16.39 8.18
N ASP A 116 14.71 17.64 7.76
CA ASP A 116 14.88 18.05 6.37
C ASP A 116 13.68 17.78 5.42
N VAL A 117 12.48 17.56 5.96
CA VAL A 117 11.27 17.39 5.17
C VAL A 117 10.35 18.59 5.36
N ASN A 118 10.08 19.30 4.27
CA ASN A 118 9.06 20.36 4.25
C ASN A 118 7.69 19.75 3.95
N LEU A 119 6.91 19.43 4.99
CA LEU A 119 5.56 18.86 4.83
C LEU A 119 4.54 19.84 4.21
N ALA A 120 4.84 21.14 4.15
CA ALA A 120 4.00 22.11 3.44
C ALA A 120 4.16 22.00 1.91
N ASP A 121 5.30 21.50 1.43
CA ASP A 121 5.51 21.21 0.02
C ASP A 121 4.81 19.91 -0.37
N ALA A 122 3.93 19.98 -1.38
CA ALA A 122 3.11 18.84 -1.79
C ALA A 122 3.93 17.68 -2.35
N ASP A 123 4.95 17.99 -3.15
CA ASP A 123 5.78 16.96 -3.79
C ASP A 123 6.70 16.29 -2.76
N ALA A 124 7.32 17.07 -1.87
CA ALA A 124 8.14 16.54 -0.78
C ALA A 124 7.32 15.66 0.18
N ARG A 125 6.12 16.09 0.53
CA ARG A 125 5.18 15.33 1.36
C ARG A 125 4.78 14.01 0.70
N ARG A 126 4.38 14.06 -0.58
CA ARG A 126 4.01 12.88 -1.37
C ARG A 126 5.18 11.90 -1.48
N ALA A 127 6.39 12.38 -1.79
CA ALA A 127 7.57 11.54 -1.85
C ALA A 127 7.88 10.86 -0.50
N LEU A 128 7.64 11.55 0.62
CA LEU A 128 7.78 10.97 1.95
C LEU A 128 6.75 9.88 2.20
N PHE A 129 5.48 10.09 1.86
CA PHE A 129 4.43 9.08 2.01
C PHE A 129 4.72 7.83 1.18
N ILE A 130 5.11 8.01 -0.09
CA ILE A 130 5.52 6.90 -0.97
C ILE A 130 6.68 6.13 -0.33
N ARG A 131 7.70 6.80 0.18
CA ARG A 131 8.84 6.14 0.82
C ARG A 131 8.44 5.31 2.03
N ILE A 132 7.59 5.83 2.90
CA ILE A 132 7.12 5.12 4.11
C ILE A 132 6.40 3.84 3.73
N GLU A 133 5.44 3.93 2.83
CA GLU A 133 4.67 2.77 2.38
C GLU A 133 5.56 1.75 1.65
N HIS A 134 6.51 2.23 0.84
CA HIS A 134 7.48 1.37 0.18
C HIS A 134 8.38 0.65 1.20
N ASP A 135 8.90 1.34 2.22
CA ASP A 135 9.76 0.74 3.24
C ASP A 135 9.00 -0.34 4.03
N LEU A 136 7.71 -0.11 4.33
CA LEU A 136 6.83 -1.11 4.92
C LEU A 136 6.64 -2.32 4.00
N ALA A 137 6.33 -2.10 2.72
CA ALA A 137 6.18 -3.17 1.74
C ALA A 137 7.43 -4.05 1.64
N VAL A 138 8.61 -3.41 1.56
CA VAL A 138 9.92 -4.10 1.53
C VAL A 138 10.13 -4.93 2.80
N ARG A 139 9.84 -4.36 3.96
CA ARG A 139 10.04 -5.07 5.24
C ARG A 139 9.13 -6.27 5.36
N TYR A 140 7.86 -6.14 5.05
CA TYR A 140 6.90 -7.24 5.04
C TYR A 140 7.29 -8.34 4.05
N ALA A 141 7.67 -7.96 2.82
CA ALA A 141 8.12 -8.92 1.82
C ALA A 141 9.38 -9.68 2.27
N ALA A 142 10.35 -8.98 2.88
CA ALA A 142 11.57 -9.60 3.40
C ALA A 142 11.27 -10.65 4.50
N LEU A 143 10.35 -10.34 5.41
CA LEU A 143 9.92 -11.28 6.45
C LEU A 143 9.16 -12.47 5.86
N ALA A 144 8.35 -12.26 4.84
CA ALA A 144 7.59 -13.32 4.17
C ALA A 144 8.48 -14.36 3.48
N VAL A 145 9.72 -14.03 3.13
CA VAL A 145 10.67 -14.97 2.51
C VAL A 145 10.98 -16.13 3.45
N THR A 146 11.16 -15.85 4.73
CA THR A 146 11.54 -16.85 5.76
C THR A 146 10.35 -17.40 6.54
N ALA A 147 9.22 -16.69 6.53
CA ALA A 147 8.00 -17.09 7.20
C ALA A 147 7.33 -18.28 6.50
N THR A 148 6.53 -19.04 7.26
CA THR A 148 5.76 -20.19 6.78
C THR A 148 4.31 -20.10 7.24
N GLY A 149 3.44 -20.90 6.61
CA GLY A 149 2.04 -21.01 7.01
C GLY A 149 1.29 -19.67 7.01
N SER A 150 0.53 -19.43 8.05
CA SER A 150 -0.29 -18.22 8.21
C SER A 150 0.54 -16.95 8.34
N ASP A 151 1.75 -17.00 8.89
CA ASP A 151 2.63 -15.85 8.96
C ASP A 151 3.01 -15.34 7.57
N ARG A 152 3.38 -16.26 6.68
CA ARG A 152 3.70 -15.88 5.30
C ARG A 152 2.52 -15.24 4.59
N GLU A 153 1.32 -15.76 4.81
CA GLU A 153 0.10 -15.25 4.17
C GLU A 153 -0.20 -13.81 4.60
N TRP A 154 -0.25 -13.54 5.91
CA TRP A 154 -0.56 -12.19 6.36
C TRP A 154 0.56 -11.18 6.03
N LEU A 155 1.84 -11.59 6.05
CA LEU A 155 2.96 -10.75 5.65
C LEU A 155 2.89 -10.37 4.17
N LEU A 156 2.53 -11.30 3.28
CA LEU A 156 2.33 -11.02 1.86
C LEU A 156 1.14 -10.08 1.64
N ASN A 157 0.05 -10.29 2.37
CA ASN A 157 -1.12 -9.40 2.31
C ASN A 157 -0.77 -7.97 2.79
N ALA A 158 0.04 -7.86 3.86
CA ALA A 158 0.51 -6.58 4.34
C ALA A 158 1.45 -5.88 3.35
N ALA A 159 2.39 -6.63 2.75
CA ALA A 159 3.27 -6.12 1.71
C ALA A 159 2.49 -5.61 0.50
N TYR A 160 1.46 -6.37 0.09
CA TYR A 160 0.58 -5.98 -1.00
C TYR A 160 -0.20 -4.69 -0.69
N ALA A 161 -0.78 -4.57 0.50
CA ALA A 161 -1.53 -3.38 0.89
C ALA A 161 -0.64 -2.12 0.92
N SER A 162 0.58 -2.22 1.43
CA SER A 162 1.52 -1.10 1.40
C SER A 162 1.98 -0.77 -0.02
N SER A 163 2.18 -1.78 -0.89
CA SER A 163 2.47 -1.55 -2.32
C SER A 163 1.31 -0.87 -3.05
N LEU A 164 0.07 -1.23 -2.73
CA LEU A 164 -1.11 -0.56 -3.28
C LEU A 164 -1.20 0.90 -2.82
N ALA A 165 -0.83 1.19 -1.57
CA ALA A 165 -0.75 2.56 -1.06
C ALA A 165 0.28 3.39 -1.84
N VAL A 166 1.46 2.82 -2.14
CA VAL A 166 2.48 3.44 -3.02
C VAL A 166 1.89 3.78 -4.38
N PHE A 167 1.17 2.84 -4.99
CA PHE A 167 0.52 3.05 -6.29
C PHE A 167 -0.53 4.16 -6.24
N THR A 168 -1.42 4.15 -5.25
CA THR A 168 -2.47 5.18 -5.10
C THR A 168 -1.90 6.57 -4.83
N LEU A 169 -0.75 6.65 -4.18
CA LEU A 169 -0.01 7.90 -3.99
C LEU A 169 0.66 8.39 -5.29
N GLY A 170 0.57 7.62 -6.38
CA GLY A 170 0.96 8.05 -7.72
C GLY A 170 2.43 7.83 -8.08
N ALA A 171 3.06 6.80 -7.53
CA ALA A 171 4.33 6.27 -8.06
C ALA A 171 4.15 5.52 -9.40
N GLY A 172 3.05 5.80 -10.10
CA GLY A 172 2.39 5.00 -11.12
C GLY A 172 3.20 4.55 -12.33
N ASP A 173 4.29 5.20 -12.70
CA ASP A 173 5.07 4.78 -13.86
C ASP A 173 6.27 3.88 -13.49
N ASP A 174 6.64 3.80 -12.23
CA ASP A 174 7.72 2.94 -11.71
C ASP A 174 7.20 1.72 -10.94
N LEU A 175 6.03 1.19 -11.32
CA LEU A 175 5.38 0.03 -10.68
C LEU A 175 6.28 -1.21 -10.57
N VAL A 176 7.24 -1.36 -11.49
CA VAL A 176 8.20 -2.47 -11.44
C VAL A 176 9.12 -2.35 -10.23
N THR A 177 9.35 -1.14 -9.76
CA THR A 177 10.14 -0.87 -8.55
C THR A 177 9.30 -1.02 -7.27
N ALA A 178 7.96 -0.96 -7.39
CA ALA A 178 7.05 -1.07 -6.25
C ALA A 178 6.82 -2.51 -5.77
N LEU A 179 7.28 -3.51 -6.50
CA LEU A 179 7.27 -4.92 -6.08
C LEU A 179 8.67 -5.31 -5.60
N PRO A 180 8.96 -5.16 -4.30
CA PRO A 180 10.28 -5.51 -3.76
C PRO A 180 10.55 -7.00 -3.97
N GLY A 181 11.66 -7.30 -4.61
CA GLY A 181 12.10 -8.67 -4.87
C GLY A 181 11.84 -9.20 -6.28
N LEU A 182 11.15 -8.47 -7.14
CA LEU A 182 11.07 -8.76 -8.57
C LEU A 182 12.15 -7.97 -9.32
N THR A 183 13.38 -8.42 -9.28
CA THR A 183 14.38 -7.99 -10.25
C THR A 183 14.05 -8.64 -11.59
N VAL A 184 13.44 -7.89 -12.49
CA VAL A 184 13.38 -8.29 -13.89
C VAL A 184 14.78 -8.18 -14.45
N SER A 185 15.49 -9.31 -14.54
CA SER A 185 16.73 -9.36 -15.31
C SER A 185 16.35 -9.10 -16.77
N ALA A 186 16.67 -7.91 -17.27
CA ALA A 186 16.61 -7.63 -18.69
C ALA A 186 17.61 -8.58 -19.38
N GLN A 187 17.09 -9.48 -20.23
CA GLN A 187 17.87 -10.29 -21.16
C GLN A 187 18.11 -9.48 -22.43
#